data_b6b02a08bb110b21dec01110de1ededa
#
_entry.id   b6b02a08bb110b21dec01110de1ededa
#
_cell.length_a   1.000
_cell.length_b   1.000
_cell.length_c   1.000
_cell.angle_alpha   90.00
_cell.angle_beta   90.00
_cell.angle_gamma   90.00
#
_symmetry.space_group_name_H-M   'P 1'
#
loop_
_entity.id
_entity.type
_entity.pdbx_description
1 polymer ?
#
loop_
_entity_poly.entity_id
_entity_poly.type
_entity_poly.pdbx_seq_one_letter_code
_entity_poly.pdbx_strand_id
1 'polypeptide(L)'
;MNFLACDLGGTKVLLGIFKNEVNTCTPNLILKKKYLSSEWDSIDTILEDFLKNECKNINHPFSACFAVAGPVSNNNAEIINLSWNISGDGLKKKFKFKSCELVNDFAVQIYGIPFLKKSQYSAIQNGDRSVGVNKDLHACLLYTSPSPRDH
;
A
#
# COMPACT_ATOMS: atom_id res chain seq x y z
N MET A 1 -14.88 7.43 -8.75
CA MET A 1 -13.86 8.22 -8.04
C MET A 1 -12.53 7.50 -8.24
N ASN A 2 -11.48 8.24 -8.67
CA ASN A 2 -10.16 7.65 -8.86
C ASN A 2 -9.33 7.81 -7.59
N PHE A 3 -8.44 6.85 -7.33
CA PHE A 3 -7.46 6.93 -6.24
C PHE A 3 -6.14 6.29 -6.67
N LEU A 4 -5.07 6.75 -6.06
CA LEU A 4 -3.72 6.26 -6.25
C LEU A 4 -3.37 5.32 -5.11
N ALA A 5 -2.87 4.14 -5.44
CA ALA A 5 -2.23 3.24 -4.49
C ALA A 5 -0.75 3.08 -4.84
N CYS A 6 0.09 3.09 -3.84
CA CYS A 6 1.52 2.92 -3.96
C CYS A 6 1.99 1.80 -3.02
N ASP A 7 2.77 0.85 -3.56
CA ASP A 7 3.57 -0.09 -2.77
C ASP A 7 5.02 0.37 -2.86
N LEU A 8 5.53 0.92 -1.75
CA LEU A 8 6.82 1.58 -1.68
C LEU A 8 7.80 0.75 -0.88
N GLY A 9 8.59 -0.03 -1.60
CA GLY A 9 9.68 -0.84 -1.04
C GLY A 9 11.06 -0.22 -1.26
N GLY A 10 12.07 -0.75 -0.56
CA GLY A 10 13.45 -0.30 -0.67
C GLY A 10 14.09 -0.52 -2.03
N THR A 11 13.58 -1.43 -2.86
CA THR A 11 14.15 -1.78 -4.18
C THR A 11 13.27 -1.31 -5.33
N LYS A 12 11.97 -1.27 -5.13
CA LYS A 12 10.97 -0.96 -6.16
C LYS A 12 9.81 -0.18 -5.59
N VAL A 13 9.24 0.67 -6.43
CA VAL A 13 7.98 1.36 -6.18
C VAL A 13 6.97 0.92 -7.23
N LEU A 14 5.81 0.47 -6.80
CA LEU A 14 4.71 0.12 -7.68
C LEU A 14 3.58 1.14 -7.48
N LEU A 15 3.24 1.87 -8.52
CA LEU A 15 2.15 2.84 -8.55
C LEU A 15 0.97 2.29 -9.35
N GLY A 16 -0.22 2.49 -8.83
CA GLY A 16 -1.45 2.12 -9.53
C GLY A 16 -2.55 3.16 -9.38
N ILE A 17 -3.27 3.42 -10.46
CA ILE A 17 -4.51 4.18 -10.44
C ILE A 17 -5.68 3.22 -10.50
N PHE A 18 -6.59 3.39 -9.55
CA PHE A 18 -7.80 2.59 -9.44
C PHE A 18 -9.04 3.48 -9.54
N LYS A 19 -10.11 2.91 -10.07
CA LYS A 19 -11.42 3.55 -10.12
C LYS A 19 -12.40 2.74 -9.28
N ASN A 20 -13.06 3.42 -8.36
CA ASN A 20 -14.15 2.82 -7.62
C ASN A 20 -15.45 3.01 -8.41
N GLU A 21 -16.15 1.94 -8.74
CA GLU A 21 -17.45 1.96 -9.39
C GLU A 21 -18.54 1.73 -8.35
N VAL A 22 -19.66 2.40 -8.54
CA VAL A 22 -20.75 2.52 -7.52
C VAL A 22 -21.33 1.17 -7.09
N ASN A 23 -21.17 0.11 -7.89
CA ASN A 23 -21.81 -1.20 -7.66
C ASN A 23 -20.80 -2.36 -7.53
N THR A 24 -19.51 -2.09 -7.39
CA THR A 24 -18.49 -3.15 -7.24
C THR A 24 -17.80 -3.05 -5.89
N CYS A 25 -17.67 -4.20 -5.21
CA CYS A 25 -16.91 -4.28 -3.96
C CYS A 25 -15.40 -4.16 -4.17
N THR A 26 -14.91 -4.32 -5.40
CA THR A 26 -13.49 -4.28 -5.75
C THR A 26 -13.23 -3.15 -6.74
N PRO A 27 -12.24 -2.29 -6.47
CA PRO A 27 -11.88 -1.23 -7.41
C PRO A 27 -11.22 -1.80 -8.66
N ASN A 28 -11.51 -1.16 -9.81
CA ASN A 28 -10.90 -1.51 -11.09
C ASN A 28 -9.54 -0.85 -11.23
N LEU A 29 -8.51 -1.64 -11.54
CA LEU A 29 -7.19 -1.13 -11.90
C LEU A 29 -7.26 -0.50 -13.30
N ILE A 30 -6.93 0.79 -13.40
CA ILE A 30 -6.88 1.54 -14.67
C ILE A 30 -5.47 1.49 -15.27
N LEU A 31 -4.46 1.73 -14.43
CA LEU A 31 -3.08 1.87 -14.82
C LEU A 31 -2.18 1.41 -13.69
N LYS A 32 -1.07 0.73 -14.03
CA LYS A 32 0.02 0.48 -13.09
C LYS A 32 1.37 0.67 -13.75
N LYS A 33 2.34 1.15 -12.99
CA LYS A 33 3.73 1.25 -13.41
C LYS A 33 4.67 0.91 -12.26
N LYS A 34 5.75 0.23 -12.59
CA LYS A 34 6.83 -0.13 -11.66
C LYS A 34 8.04 0.75 -11.94
N TYR A 35 8.64 1.24 -10.87
CA TYR A 35 9.90 1.98 -10.87
C TYR A 35 10.95 1.23 -10.05
N LEU A 36 12.21 1.35 -10.41
CA LEU A 36 13.33 0.91 -9.57
C LEU A 36 13.72 2.08 -8.66
N SER A 37 13.67 1.86 -7.35
CA SER A 37 13.91 2.94 -6.38
C SER A 37 15.31 3.55 -6.52
N SER A 38 16.31 2.74 -6.93
CA SER A 38 17.69 3.18 -7.12
C SER A 38 17.92 4.15 -8.28
N GLU A 39 16.95 4.32 -9.17
CA GLU A 39 17.04 5.21 -10.33
C GLU A 39 16.47 6.61 -10.03
N TRP A 40 15.99 6.85 -8.82
CA TRP A 40 15.24 8.05 -8.45
C TRP A 40 15.72 8.61 -7.11
N ASP A 41 15.70 9.93 -7.00
CA ASP A 41 16.15 10.63 -5.79
C ASP A 41 15.12 10.61 -4.67
N SER A 42 13.84 10.49 -5.02
CA SER A 42 12.73 10.53 -4.03
C SER A 42 11.44 9.98 -4.61
N ILE A 43 10.49 9.69 -3.74
CA ILE A 43 9.10 9.35 -4.14
C ILE A 43 8.43 10.51 -4.88
N ASP A 44 8.80 11.75 -4.57
CA ASP A 44 8.26 12.94 -5.22
C ASP A 44 8.57 12.97 -6.70
N THR A 45 9.82 12.68 -7.08
CA THR A 45 10.24 12.66 -8.50
C THR A 45 9.59 11.52 -9.27
N ILE A 46 9.38 10.37 -8.63
CA ILE A 46 8.62 9.24 -9.21
C ILE A 46 7.16 9.64 -9.45
N LEU A 47 6.53 10.30 -8.47
CA LEU A 47 5.14 10.76 -8.60
C LEU A 47 4.97 11.82 -9.69
N GLU A 48 5.93 12.75 -9.82
CA GLU A 48 5.94 13.74 -10.89
C GLU A 48 5.99 13.08 -12.26
N ASP A 49 6.90 12.10 -12.45
CA ASP A 49 6.98 11.34 -13.69
C ASP A 49 5.68 10.57 -13.97
N PHE A 50 5.19 9.83 -12.97
CA PHE A 50 3.99 9.01 -13.12
C PHE A 50 2.76 9.84 -13.48
N LEU A 51 2.51 10.90 -12.74
CA LEU A 51 1.34 11.75 -12.98
C LEU A 51 1.45 12.50 -14.30
N LYS A 52 2.64 13.01 -14.65
CA LYS A 52 2.85 13.79 -15.87
C LYS A 52 2.87 12.92 -17.14
N ASN A 53 3.49 11.75 -17.09
CA ASN A 53 3.77 10.95 -18.27
C ASN A 53 2.75 9.83 -18.49
N GLU A 54 2.30 9.17 -17.42
CA GLU A 54 1.41 8.01 -17.51
C GLU A 54 -0.07 8.39 -17.34
N CYS A 55 -0.36 9.40 -16.53
CA CYS A 55 -1.73 9.78 -16.21
C CYS A 55 -2.31 10.91 -17.06
N LYS A 56 -1.72 11.22 -18.22
CA LYS A 56 -2.13 12.35 -19.09
C LYS A 56 -3.62 12.41 -19.42
N ASN A 57 -4.23 11.24 -19.62
CA ASN A 57 -5.64 11.10 -20.02
C ASN A 57 -6.52 10.59 -18.89
N ILE A 58 -6.02 10.58 -17.66
CA ILE A 58 -6.75 10.10 -16.49
C ILE A 58 -7.02 11.30 -15.58
N ASN A 59 -8.28 11.42 -15.15
CA ASN A 59 -8.62 12.42 -14.15
C ASN A 59 -7.75 12.23 -12.92
N HIS A 60 -7.15 13.31 -12.45
CA HIS A 60 -6.23 13.29 -11.31
C HIS A 60 -6.88 12.57 -10.12
N PRO A 61 -6.16 11.65 -9.44
CA PRO A 61 -6.67 10.98 -8.26
C PRO A 61 -6.95 11.97 -7.13
N PHE A 62 -8.11 11.84 -6.51
CA PHE A 62 -8.49 12.68 -5.38
C PHE A 62 -7.91 12.21 -4.05
N SER A 63 -7.60 10.93 -3.93
CA SER A 63 -7.04 10.32 -2.72
C SER A 63 -5.87 9.42 -3.08
N ALA A 64 -4.90 9.34 -2.16
CA ALA A 64 -3.73 8.50 -2.30
C ALA A 64 -3.47 7.70 -1.02
N CYS A 65 -2.98 6.47 -1.17
CA CYS A 65 -2.53 5.63 -0.08
C CYS A 65 -1.18 4.99 -0.46
N PHE A 66 -0.23 5.08 0.44
CA PHE A 66 1.12 4.55 0.26
C PHE A 66 1.38 3.46 1.31
N ALA A 67 1.53 2.23 0.86
CA ALA A 67 2.07 1.15 1.67
C ALA A 67 3.58 1.31 1.72
N VAL A 68 4.14 1.48 2.91
CA VAL A 68 5.56 1.80 3.12
C VAL A 68 6.24 0.67 3.88
N ALA A 69 7.37 0.19 3.37
CA ALA A 69 8.22 -0.80 4.03
C ALA A 69 8.98 -0.16 5.21
N GLY A 70 8.29 0.03 6.33
CA GLY A 70 8.86 0.62 7.54
C GLY A 70 7.79 1.13 8.51
N PRO A 71 8.22 1.63 9.67
CA PRO A 71 7.32 2.22 10.64
C PRO A 71 6.72 3.53 10.13
N VAL A 72 5.43 3.71 10.38
CA VAL A 72 4.71 4.95 10.07
C VAL A 72 4.26 5.59 11.38
N SER A 73 4.57 6.86 11.55
CA SER A 73 4.15 7.66 12.71
C SER A 73 3.69 9.05 12.27
N ASN A 74 2.51 9.47 12.73
CA ASN A 74 1.93 10.78 12.40
C ASN A 74 1.95 11.07 10.88
N ASN A 75 1.58 10.10 10.08
CA ASN A 75 1.57 10.18 8.60
C ASN A 75 2.95 10.50 8.00
N ASN A 76 4.04 10.09 8.67
CA ASN A 76 5.42 10.21 8.21
C ASN A 76 6.11 8.84 8.28
N ALA A 77 7.04 8.59 7.37
CA ALA A 77 7.84 7.38 7.31
C ALA A 77 9.25 7.68 6.80
N GLU A 78 10.23 6.88 7.25
CA GLU A 78 11.59 6.89 6.75
C GLU A 78 11.90 5.53 6.12
N ILE A 79 12.42 5.54 4.90
CA ILE A 79 12.93 4.35 4.24
C ILE A 79 14.46 4.35 4.35
N ILE A 80 14.95 3.64 5.35
CA ILE A 80 16.38 3.66 5.74
C ILE A 80 17.29 3.34 4.56
N ASN A 81 16.97 2.30 3.78
CA ASN A 81 17.80 1.84 2.66
C ASN A 81 17.91 2.85 1.50
N LEU A 82 17.02 3.82 1.44
CA LEU A 82 16.99 4.85 0.41
C LEU A 82 17.28 6.24 0.96
N SER A 83 17.37 6.38 2.28
CA SER A 83 17.43 7.68 2.99
C SER A 83 16.28 8.63 2.59
N TRP A 84 15.11 8.06 2.27
CA TRP A 84 13.94 8.83 1.89
C TRP A 84 13.08 9.12 3.12
N ASN A 85 12.82 10.41 3.34
CA ASN A 85 11.86 10.88 4.32
C ASN A 85 10.55 11.24 3.60
N ILE A 86 9.46 10.60 4.00
CA ILE A 86 8.17 10.73 3.33
C ILE A 86 7.17 11.30 4.30
N SER A 87 6.47 12.35 3.85
CA SER A 87 5.38 12.97 4.59
C SER A 87 4.10 12.90 3.76
N GLY A 88 3.09 12.21 4.27
CA GLY A 88 1.78 12.12 3.60
C GLY A 88 1.14 13.50 3.46
N ASP A 89 1.28 14.36 4.46
CA ASP A 89 0.78 15.74 4.38
C ASP A 89 1.55 16.59 3.37
N GLY A 90 2.87 16.38 3.27
CA GLY A 90 3.71 17.00 2.24
C GLY A 90 3.28 16.58 0.84
N LEU A 91 3.10 15.28 0.60
CA LEU A 91 2.63 14.73 -0.67
C LEU A 91 1.22 15.23 -1.00
N LYS A 92 0.31 15.25 -0.02
CA LYS A 92 -1.04 15.79 -0.18
C LYS A 92 -1.03 17.22 -0.69
N LYS A 93 -0.22 18.07 -0.08
CA LYS A 93 -0.11 19.49 -0.44
C LYS A 93 0.52 19.67 -1.83
N LYS A 94 1.64 18.98 -2.09
CA LYS A 94 2.40 19.11 -3.34
C LYS A 94 1.59 18.62 -4.54
N PHE A 95 0.96 17.45 -4.43
CA PHE A 95 0.21 16.82 -5.52
C PHE A 95 -1.30 17.10 -5.48
N LYS A 96 -1.75 17.97 -4.57
CA LYS A 96 -3.17 18.38 -4.43
C LYS A 96 -4.14 17.20 -4.26
N PHE A 97 -3.72 16.17 -3.54
CA PHE A 97 -4.61 15.07 -3.18
C PHE A 97 -5.66 15.54 -2.16
N LYS A 98 -6.86 14.99 -2.25
CA LYS A 98 -7.91 15.22 -1.25
C LYS A 98 -7.51 14.62 0.11
N SER A 99 -6.94 13.43 0.09
CA SER A 99 -6.32 12.75 1.23
C SER A 99 -5.07 12.04 0.77
N CYS A 100 -4.10 11.86 1.67
CA CYS A 100 -2.90 11.09 1.43
C CYS A 100 -2.49 10.42 2.75
N GLU A 101 -2.55 9.10 2.77
CA GLU A 101 -2.27 8.30 3.94
C GLU A 101 -1.05 7.41 3.69
N LEU A 102 -0.13 7.40 4.65
CA LEU A 102 0.95 6.43 4.72
C LEU A 102 0.52 5.31 5.65
N VAL A 103 0.68 4.07 5.24
CA VAL A 103 0.35 2.89 6.02
C VAL A 103 1.52 1.92 5.94
N ASN A 104 1.84 1.24 7.04
CA ASN A 104 2.83 0.19 6.99
C ASN A 104 2.39 -0.93 6.04
N ASP A 105 3.33 -1.48 5.24
CA ASP A 105 3.07 -2.50 4.21
C ASP A 105 2.41 -3.77 4.75
N PHE A 106 2.77 -4.23 5.96
CA PHE A 106 2.10 -5.36 6.62
C PHE A 106 0.68 -5.00 7.06
N ALA A 107 0.47 -3.81 7.59
CA ALA A 107 -0.86 -3.37 7.99
C ALA A 107 -1.81 -3.33 6.79
N VAL A 108 -1.34 -2.87 5.63
CA VAL A 108 -2.13 -2.86 4.38
C VAL A 108 -2.54 -4.27 3.96
N GLN A 109 -1.68 -5.29 4.13
CA GLN A 109 -2.04 -6.66 3.80
C GLN A 109 -3.22 -7.17 4.64
N ILE A 110 -3.28 -6.82 5.92
CA ILE A 110 -4.40 -7.17 6.80
C ILE A 110 -5.71 -6.59 6.26
N TYR A 111 -5.70 -5.32 5.85
CA TYR A 111 -6.88 -4.70 5.23
C TYR A 111 -7.27 -5.34 3.90
N GLY A 112 -6.33 -6.00 3.21
CA GLY A 112 -6.57 -6.70 1.95
C GLY A 112 -7.27 -8.06 2.11
N ILE A 113 -7.14 -8.71 3.27
CA ILE A 113 -7.66 -10.08 3.49
C ILE A 113 -9.16 -10.24 3.17
N PRO A 114 -10.06 -9.33 3.59
CA PRO A 114 -11.49 -9.46 3.27
C PRO A 114 -11.83 -9.45 1.78
N PHE A 115 -10.93 -8.97 0.93
CA PHE A 115 -11.11 -8.88 -0.52
C PHE A 115 -10.54 -10.09 -1.27
N LEU A 116 -9.90 -11.04 -0.57
CA LEU A 116 -9.36 -12.24 -1.18
C LEU A 116 -10.50 -13.17 -1.65
N LYS A 117 -10.34 -13.71 -2.86
CA LYS A 117 -11.23 -14.77 -3.37
C LYS A 117 -10.85 -16.11 -2.72
N LYS A 118 -11.82 -17.02 -2.61
CA LYS A 118 -11.59 -18.38 -2.05
C LYS A 118 -10.43 -19.14 -2.70
N SER A 119 -10.13 -18.87 -3.96
CA SER A 119 -8.99 -19.47 -4.68
C SER A 119 -7.63 -18.88 -4.32
N GLN A 120 -7.59 -17.78 -3.56
CA GLN A 120 -6.35 -17.07 -3.21
C GLN A 120 -5.86 -17.37 -1.80
N TYR A 121 -6.60 -18.16 -1.03
CA TYR A 121 -6.19 -18.62 0.29
C TYR A 121 -6.60 -20.07 0.53
N SER A 122 -5.90 -20.74 1.44
CA SER A 122 -6.26 -22.08 1.91
C SER A 122 -6.28 -22.10 3.44
N ALA A 123 -7.24 -22.84 4.01
CA ALA A 123 -7.27 -23.08 5.44
C ALA A 123 -6.22 -24.13 5.78
N ILE A 124 -5.26 -23.79 6.63
CA ILE A 124 -4.27 -24.75 7.17
C ILE A 124 -4.88 -25.50 8.34
N GLN A 125 -5.67 -24.80 9.16
CA GLN A 125 -6.36 -25.36 10.31
C GLN A 125 -7.74 -24.71 10.45
N ASN A 126 -8.78 -25.52 10.65
CA ASN A 126 -10.10 -24.99 10.98
C ASN A 126 -10.14 -24.67 12.47
N GLY A 127 -10.48 -23.43 12.80
CA GLY A 127 -10.73 -23.04 14.18
C GLY A 127 -12.00 -23.69 14.73
N ASP A 128 -12.10 -23.73 16.07
CA ASP A 128 -13.32 -24.16 16.75
C ASP A 128 -14.42 -23.10 16.57
N ARG A 129 -15.49 -23.48 15.87
CA ARG A 129 -16.64 -22.59 15.62
C ARG A 129 -17.53 -22.37 16.82
N SER A 130 -17.32 -23.11 17.92
CA SER A 130 -18.10 -22.99 19.16
C SER A 130 -17.68 -21.79 20.02
N VAL A 131 -16.47 -21.29 19.83
CA VAL A 131 -16.01 -20.06 20.47
C VAL A 131 -16.60 -18.89 19.66
N GLY A 132 -17.50 -18.12 20.25
CA GLY A 132 -18.20 -17.00 19.61
C GLY A 132 -17.22 -16.15 18.81
N VAL A 133 -17.48 -16.05 17.52
CA VAL A 133 -16.61 -15.33 16.58
C VAL A 133 -16.67 -13.86 16.93
N ASN A 134 -15.71 -13.40 17.71
CA ASN A 134 -15.37 -12.00 17.71
C ASN A 134 -14.96 -11.68 16.27
N LYS A 135 -15.64 -10.71 15.66
CA LYS A 135 -15.39 -10.32 14.24
C LYS A 135 -14.04 -9.64 14.04
N ASP A 136 -13.18 -9.65 15.05
CA ASP A 136 -11.86 -9.05 15.00
C ASP A 136 -10.90 -10.01 14.28
N LEU A 137 -10.35 -9.53 13.17
CA LEU A 137 -9.32 -10.25 12.44
C LEU A 137 -8.03 -10.21 13.28
N HIS A 138 -7.61 -11.36 13.79
CA HIS A 138 -6.31 -11.48 14.43
C HIS A 138 -5.28 -11.95 13.41
N ALA A 139 -4.37 -11.06 13.00
CA ALA A 139 -3.21 -11.41 12.20
C ALA A 139 -1.98 -11.46 13.11
N CYS A 140 -1.30 -12.61 13.15
CA CYS A 140 -0.01 -12.75 13.80
C CYS A 140 1.08 -12.77 12.74
N LEU A 141 1.99 -11.81 12.81
CA LEU A 141 3.21 -11.78 12.00
C LEU A 141 4.31 -12.53 12.74
N LEU A 142 4.75 -13.66 12.18
CA LEU A 142 5.87 -14.46 12.68
C LEU A 142 7.24 -13.80 12.43
N TYR A 143 7.28 -12.49 12.22
CA TYR A 143 8.49 -11.75 11.85
C TYR A 143 9.52 -11.65 13.00
N THR A 144 9.10 -11.88 14.24
CA THR A 144 9.98 -11.80 15.41
C THR A 144 10.43 -13.16 15.95
N SER A 145 10.02 -14.25 15.32
CA SER A 145 10.53 -15.57 15.69
C SER A 145 11.94 -15.72 15.16
N PRO A 146 12.94 -16.00 16.02
CA PRO A 146 14.27 -16.33 15.55
C PRO A 146 14.17 -17.52 14.60
N SER A 147 14.77 -17.38 13.43
CA SER A 147 14.85 -18.49 12.47
C SER A 147 15.62 -19.64 13.11
N PRO A 148 15.21 -20.91 12.92
CA PRO A 148 16.01 -22.05 13.37
C PRO A 148 17.42 -22.11 12.78
N ARG A 149 17.75 -21.18 11.87
CA ARG A 149 19.09 -21.07 11.23
C ARG A 149 20.01 -20.07 11.94
N ASP A 150 19.51 -19.38 12.97
CA ASP A 150 20.28 -18.36 13.70
C ASP A 150 20.97 -18.95 14.96
N HIS A 151 21.12 -20.29 15.01
CA HIS A 151 21.86 -21.05 16.04
C HIS A 151 22.99 -21.86 15.43
#